data_a72c4bbb3d6ddc1d139a1a7d308f0a93
#
_entry.id   a72c4bbb3d6ddc1d139a1a7d308f0a93
#
_cell.length_a   1.000
_cell.length_b   1.000
_cell.length_c   1.000
_cell.angle_alpha   90.00
_cell.angle_beta   90.00
_cell.angle_gamma   90.00
#
_symmetry.space_group_name_H-M   'P 1'
#
loop_
_entity.id
_entity.type
_entity.pdbx_description
1 polymer ?
#
loop_
_entity_poly.entity_id
_entity_poly.type
_entity_poly.pdbx_seq_one_letter_code
_entity_poly.pdbx_strand_id
1 'polypeptide(L)'
;MTGKTLAREYLCSVVRSALLSEPLSDIPEGTDKVFLVKLAYRNSVQVILYLAFKDKPGALPQEYMSKLERSYKAAILRESAQQNELNFIRKAFAENNIDFMCLKGAHLKALYPVAEMRFMVDMDILVKKEDVLRAEKLLTERGFSREMNNGKDIVLINPPFLTVELHNMLFIESDSRHDYFTDVWKRAVKCGEHEYKMTDNDLYIYVMAHLAEHYKDGGACFRPTMDIFMLNRLKSEELDFTYIAVSYTHLRAHETSAH
;
A
#
# COMPACT_ATOMS: atom_id res chain seq x y z
N MET A 1 20.89 -26.08 -7.92
CA MET A 1 20.09 -25.04 -7.23
C MET A 1 19.15 -25.74 -6.28
N THR A 2 18.90 -25.25 -5.05
CA THR A 2 17.95 -25.91 -4.13
C THR A 2 16.51 -25.60 -4.53
N GLY A 3 15.55 -26.51 -4.21
CA GLY A 3 14.13 -26.30 -4.50
C GLY A 3 13.55 -25.00 -3.87
N LYS A 4 14.13 -24.54 -2.75
CA LYS A 4 13.77 -23.24 -2.12
C LYS A 4 14.34 -22.05 -2.90
N THR A 5 15.51 -22.18 -3.50
CA THR A 5 16.06 -21.12 -4.37
C THR A 5 15.21 -20.97 -5.62
N LEU A 6 14.86 -22.08 -6.27
CA LEU A 6 13.92 -22.10 -7.41
C LEU A 6 12.57 -21.44 -7.05
N ALA A 7 12.02 -21.74 -5.87
CA ALA A 7 10.77 -21.16 -5.43
C ALA A 7 10.84 -19.64 -5.23
N ARG A 8 11.97 -19.08 -4.76
CA ARG A 8 12.18 -17.62 -4.63
C ARG A 8 12.20 -16.93 -5.98
N GLU A 9 13.02 -17.44 -6.89
CA GLU A 9 13.16 -16.90 -8.26
C GLU A 9 11.83 -16.99 -9.01
N TYR A 10 11.16 -18.13 -8.88
CA TYR A 10 9.87 -18.33 -9.54
C TYR A 10 8.77 -17.42 -8.97
N LEU A 11 8.75 -17.15 -7.66
CA LEU A 11 7.80 -16.17 -7.09
C LEU A 11 8.00 -14.77 -7.68
N CYS A 12 9.25 -14.34 -7.89
CA CYS A 12 9.52 -13.07 -8.56
C CYS A 12 8.97 -13.06 -10.00
N SER A 13 9.12 -14.18 -10.73
CA SER A 13 8.56 -14.33 -12.08
C SER A 13 7.03 -14.31 -12.07
N VAL A 14 6.39 -14.96 -11.08
CA VAL A 14 4.92 -14.93 -10.90
C VAL A 14 4.44 -13.49 -10.66
N VAL A 15 5.08 -12.77 -9.74
CA VAL A 15 4.70 -11.38 -9.43
C VAL A 15 4.89 -10.49 -10.66
N ARG A 16 6.04 -10.58 -11.33
CA ARG A 16 6.32 -9.81 -12.54
C ARG A 16 5.28 -10.08 -13.64
N SER A 17 5.05 -11.36 -13.96
CA SER A 17 4.07 -11.79 -14.97
C SER A 17 2.67 -11.25 -14.68
N ALA A 18 2.23 -11.33 -13.42
CA ALA A 18 0.92 -10.82 -12.99
C ALA A 18 0.80 -9.30 -13.13
N LEU A 19 1.82 -8.55 -12.69
CA LEU A 19 1.83 -7.08 -12.80
C LEU A 19 1.89 -6.58 -14.24
N LEU A 20 2.53 -7.36 -15.14
CA LEU A 20 2.66 -7.02 -16.56
C LEU A 20 1.53 -7.59 -17.42
N SER A 21 0.66 -8.44 -16.86
CA SER A 21 -0.32 -9.22 -17.61
C SER A 21 0.33 -10.08 -18.71
N GLU A 22 1.54 -10.59 -18.41
CA GLU A 22 2.30 -11.44 -19.32
C GLU A 22 2.03 -12.93 -19.04
N PRO A 23 2.19 -13.83 -20.01
CA PRO A 23 2.11 -15.26 -19.78
C PRO A 23 3.13 -15.72 -18.75
N LEU A 24 2.70 -16.57 -17.82
CA LEU A 24 3.57 -17.19 -16.83
C LEU A 24 4.04 -18.55 -17.33
N SER A 25 5.37 -18.79 -17.31
CA SER A 25 5.98 -20.09 -17.55
C SER A 25 5.56 -21.13 -16.51
N ASP A 26 5.72 -22.40 -16.83
CA ASP A 26 5.45 -23.48 -15.87
C ASP A 26 6.42 -23.46 -14.68
N ILE A 27 5.99 -24.08 -13.58
CA ILE A 27 6.83 -24.21 -12.39
C ILE A 27 8.06 -25.05 -12.74
N PRO A 28 9.29 -24.54 -12.55
CA PRO A 28 10.50 -25.30 -12.81
C PRO A 28 10.52 -26.63 -12.03
N GLU A 29 11.01 -27.68 -12.68
CA GLU A 29 11.17 -28.98 -12.03
C GLU A 29 12.07 -28.87 -10.79
N GLY A 30 11.73 -29.60 -9.73
CA GLY A 30 12.44 -29.54 -8.45
C GLY A 30 12.10 -28.34 -7.56
N THR A 31 11.18 -27.45 -7.96
CA THR A 31 10.72 -26.34 -7.13
C THR A 31 9.98 -26.86 -5.88
N ASP A 32 10.36 -26.35 -4.70
CA ASP A 32 9.61 -26.58 -3.45
C ASP A 32 8.30 -25.77 -3.47
N LYS A 33 7.22 -26.42 -3.95
CA LYS A 33 5.89 -25.81 -4.09
C LYS A 33 5.28 -25.39 -2.75
N VAL A 34 5.56 -26.12 -1.67
CA VAL A 34 5.09 -25.79 -0.31
C VAL A 34 5.77 -24.51 0.17
N PHE A 35 7.07 -24.42 -0.03
CA PHE A 35 7.83 -23.22 0.30
C PHE A 35 7.41 -22.01 -0.55
N LEU A 36 7.11 -22.21 -1.84
CA LEU A 36 6.59 -21.18 -2.74
C LEU A 36 5.31 -20.53 -2.16
N VAL A 37 4.35 -21.35 -1.74
CA VAL A 37 3.10 -20.85 -1.13
C VAL A 37 3.37 -20.13 0.19
N LYS A 38 4.20 -20.70 1.08
CA LYS A 38 4.59 -20.04 2.33
C LYS A 38 5.26 -18.71 2.09
N LEU A 39 6.11 -18.63 1.08
CA LEU A 39 6.82 -17.40 0.70
C LEU A 39 5.84 -16.33 0.18
N ALA A 40 4.83 -16.73 -0.59
CA ALA A 40 3.78 -15.81 -1.06
C ALA A 40 2.98 -15.20 0.11
N TYR A 41 2.61 -16.01 1.12
CA TYR A 41 1.96 -15.50 2.33
C TYR A 41 2.85 -14.54 3.12
N ARG A 42 4.13 -14.87 3.31
CA ARG A 42 5.09 -14.01 4.03
C ARG A 42 5.29 -12.64 3.38
N ASN A 43 5.09 -12.57 2.07
CA ASN A 43 5.25 -11.35 1.29
C ASN A 43 3.92 -10.68 0.91
N SER A 44 2.78 -11.18 1.42
CA SER A 44 1.43 -10.66 1.13
C SER A 44 1.06 -10.67 -0.36
N VAL A 45 1.61 -11.64 -1.14
CA VAL A 45 1.34 -11.83 -2.58
C VAL A 45 0.59 -13.14 -2.88
N GLN A 46 -0.07 -13.72 -1.87
CA GLN A 46 -0.84 -14.97 -2.02
C GLN A 46 -2.00 -14.83 -3.01
N VAL A 47 -2.58 -13.64 -3.15
CA VAL A 47 -3.63 -13.37 -4.15
C VAL A 47 -3.06 -13.42 -5.56
N ILE A 48 -1.89 -12.83 -5.76
CA ILE A 48 -1.17 -12.89 -7.05
C ILE A 48 -0.89 -14.35 -7.42
N LEU A 49 -0.39 -15.15 -6.46
CA LEU A 49 -0.13 -16.56 -6.69
C LEU A 49 -1.42 -17.32 -7.03
N TYR A 50 -2.55 -17.04 -6.37
CA TYR A 50 -3.84 -17.63 -6.72
C TYR A 50 -4.24 -17.31 -8.16
N LEU A 51 -4.23 -16.04 -8.53
CA LEU A 51 -4.63 -15.59 -9.87
C LEU A 51 -3.76 -16.20 -10.98
N ALA A 52 -2.48 -16.44 -10.71
CA ALA A 52 -1.55 -17.08 -11.64
C ALA A 52 -1.83 -18.57 -11.88
N PHE A 53 -2.47 -19.25 -10.90
CA PHE A 53 -2.68 -20.71 -10.93
C PHE A 53 -4.14 -21.17 -10.91
N LYS A 54 -5.12 -20.29 -10.75
CA LYS A 54 -6.55 -20.66 -10.67
C LYS A 54 -7.03 -21.49 -11.87
N ASP A 55 -6.45 -21.26 -13.03
CA ASP A 55 -6.80 -21.93 -14.29
C ASP A 55 -5.79 -23.02 -14.69
N LYS A 56 -4.89 -23.42 -13.78
CA LYS A 56 -3.86 -24.46 -13.99
C LYS A 56 -4.03 -25.60 -12.98
N PRO A 57 -4.99 -26.50 -13.19
CA PRO A 57 -5.26 -27.60 -12.27
C PRO A 57 -4.02 -28.50 -12.08
N GLY A 58 -3.74 -28.91 -10.84
CA GLY A 58 -2.60 -29.77 -10.53
C GLY A 58 -1.22 -29.07 -10.45
N ALA A 59 -1.11 -27.79 -10.81
CA ALA A 59 0.16 -27.06 -10.71
C ALA A 59 0.66 -26.94 -9.26
N LEU A 60 -0.26 -26.71 -8.31
CA LEU A 60 -0.02 -26.71 -6.87
C LEU A 60 -0.87 -27.79 -6.20
N PRO A 61 -0.48 -28.32 -5.00
CA PRO A 61 -1.32 -29.25 -4.26
C PRO A 61 -2.69 -28.62 -3.91
N GLN A 62 -3.76 -29.40 -4.01
CA GLN A 62 -5.15 -28.95 -3.86
C GLN A 62 -5.40 -28.23 -2.53
N GLU A 63 -4.81 -28.69 -1.44
CA GLU A 63 -4.92 -28.06 -0.13
C GLU A 63 -4.46 -26.58 -0.17
N TYR A 64 -3.34 -26.31 -0.84
CA TYR A 64 -2.80 -24.96 -0.97
C TYR A 64 -3.62 -24.11 -1.93
N MET A 65 -4.11 -24.67 -3.02
CA MET A 65 -5.03 -23.97 -3.92
C MET A 65 -6.31 -23.52 -3.18
N SER A 66 -6.89 -24.39 -2.35
CA SER A 66 -8.07 -24.05 -1.54
C SER A 66 -7.78 -22.96 -0.49
N LYS A 67 -6.57 -22.90 0.06
CA LYS A 67 -6.14 -21.82 0.97
C LYS A 67 -5.98 -20.50 0.21
N LEU A 68 -5.34 -20.50 -0.94
CA LEU A 68 -5.14 -19.34 -1.80
C LEU A 68 -6.49 -18.78 -2.28
N GLU A 69 -7.42 -19.64 -2.67
CA GLU A 69 -8.78 -19.25 -3.08
C GLU A 69 -9.54 -18.55 -1.94
N ARG A 70 -9.45 -19.06 -0.72
CA ARG A 70 -10.06 -18.41 0.46
C ARG A 70 -9.45 -17.01 0.69
N SER A 71 -8.12 -16.88 0.53
CA SER A 71 -7.45 -15.58 0.65
C SER A 71 -7.91 -14.59 -0.43
N TYR A 72 -8.12 -15.06 -1.64
CA TYR A 72 -8.65 -14.22 -2.73
C TYR A 72 -10.09 -13.78 -2.46
N LYS A 73 -10.97 -14.70 -2.05
CA LYS A 73 -12.35 -14.36 -1.67
C LYS A 73 -12.40 -13.33 -0.53
N ALA A 74 -11.54 -13.49 0.48
CA ALA A 74 -11.42 -12.52 1.57
C ALA A 74 -10.88 -11.16 1.09
N ALA A 75 -9.97 -11.15 0.10
CA ALA A 75 -9.47 -9.90 -0.49
C ALA A 75 -10.56 -9.15 -1.25
N ILE A 76 -11.42 -9.84 -2.01
CA ILE A 76 -12.58 -9.22 -2.69
C ILE A 76 -13.53 -8.58 -1.66
N LEU A 77 -13.88 -9.29 -0.59
CA LEU A 77 -14.77 -8.77 0.45
C LEU A 77 -14.16 -7.55 1.15
N ARG A 78 -12.86 -7.60 1.46
CA ARG A 78 -12.15 -6.47 2.06
C ARG A 78 -12.13 -5.27 1.12
N GLU A 79 -11.81 -5.48 -0.16
CA GLU A 79 -11.78 -4.41 -1.15
C GLU A 79 -13.14 -3.72 -1.26
N SER A 80 -14.22 -4.50 -1.37
CA SER A 80 -15.58 -3.96 -1.41
C SER A 80 -15.92 -3.15 -0.14
N ALA A 81 -15.57 -3.64 1.04
CA ALA A 81 -15.78 -2.95 2.29
C ALA A 81 -14.99 -1.63 2.35
N GLN A 82 -13.71 -1.65 1.97
CA GLN A 82 -12.85 -0.46 1.95
C GLN A 82 -13.34 0.60 0.96
N GLN A 83 -13.80 0.21 -0.24
CA GLN A 83 -14.36 1.14 -1.22
C GLN A 83 -15.66 1.79 -0.74
N ASN A 84 -16.56 1.00 -0.14
CA ASN A 84 -17.78 1.53 0.46
C ASN A 84 -17.47 2.54 1.57
N GLU A 85 -16.48 2.25 2.41
CA GLU A 85 -16.09 3.13 3.50
C GLU A 85 -15.41 4.41 3.00
N LEU A 86 -14.53 4.33 1.98
CA LEU A 86 -13.96 5.51 1.34
C LEU A 86 -15.04 6.41 0.73
N ASN A 87 -16.08 5.84 0.15
CA ASN A 87 -17.21 6.63 -0.38
C ASN A 87 -17.99 7.33 0.76
N PHE A 88 -18.18 6.67 1.89
CA PHE A 88 -18.74 7.31 3.08
C PHE A 88 -17.86 8.46 3.57
N ILE A 89 -16.55 8.23 3.70
CA ILE A 89 -15.58 9.23 4.17
C ILE A 89 -15.59 10.46 3.24
N ARG A 90 -15.55 10.26 1.92
CA ARG A 90 -15.64 11.35 0.94
C ARG A 90 -16.87 12.22 1.17
N LYS A 91 -18.03 11.59 1.33
CA LYS A 91 -19.29 12.31 1.56
C LYS A 91 -19.31 13.00 2.92
N ALA A 92 -18.99 12.26 3.99
CA ALA A 92 -19.05 12.79 5.35
C ALA A 92 -18.06 13.96 5.57
N PHE A 93 -16.84 13.84 5.00
CA PHE A 93 -15.84 14.89 5.15
C PHE A 93 -16.18 16.13 4.31
N ALA A 94 -16.72 15.94 3.10
CA ALA A 94 -17.22 17.07 2.28
C ALA A 94 -18.37 17.82 2.99
N GLU A 95 -19.38 17.11 3.50
CA GLU A 95 -20.52 17.70 4.23
C GLU A 95 -20.09 18.44 5.50
N ASN A 96 -18.92 18.12 6.05
CA ASN A 96 -18.37 18.75 7.25
C ASN A 96 -17.20 19.71 6.97
N ASN A 97 -16.91 20.03 5.71
CA ASN A 97 -15.79 20.89 5.29
C ASN A 97 -14.43 20.43 5.87
N ILE A 98 -14.16 19.12 5.81
CA ILE A 98 -12.90 18.53 6.25
C ILE A 98 -12.08 18.21 4.99
N ASP A 99 -10.97 18.93 4.81
CA ASP A 99 -10.00 18.61 3.77
C ASP A 99 -9.22 17.35 4.14
N PHE A 100 -9.13 16.41 3.20
CA PHE A 100 -8.44 15.15 3.44
C PHE A 100 -7.68 14.67 2.20
N MET A 101 -6.74 13.78 2.44
CA MET A 101 -5.92 13.13 1.41
C MET A 101 -5.80 11.64 1.71
N CYS A 102 -6.30 10.79 0.80
CA CYS A 102 -5.98 9.38 0.86
C CYS A 102 -4.50 9.19 0.52
N LEU A 103 -3.77 8.52 1.39
CA LEU A 103 -2.36 8.20 1.16
C LEU A 103 -2.25 6.89 0.37
N LYS A 104 -1.06 6.49 0.02
CA LYS A 104 -0.66 5.21 -0.66
C LYS A 104 -1.82 4.35 -1.25
N GLY A 105 -2.61 3.73 -0.36
CA GLY A 105 -3.47 2.58 -0.65
C GLY A 105 -4.47 2.80 -1.77
N ALA A 106 -5.32 3.79 -1.65
CA ALA A 106 -6.42 4.01 -2.60
C ALA A 106 -5.92 4.42 -3.99
N HIS A 107 -4.87 5.25 -4.05
CA HIS A 107 -4.30 5.69 -5.34
C HIS A 107 -3.45 4.61 -6.01
N LEU A 108 -2.63 3.89 -5.24
CA LEU A 108 -1.72 2.89 -5.81
C LEU A 108 -2.45 1.64 -6.29
N LYS A 109 -3.58 1.26 -5.68
CA LYS A 109 -4.39 0.12 -6.16
C LYS A 109 -4.87 0.29 -7.59
N ALA A 110 -5.19 1.49 -8.01
CA ALA A 110 -5.63 1.79 -9.37
C ALA A 110 -4.55 1.54 -10.44
N LEU A 111 -3.28 1.43 -10.04
CA LEU A 111 -2.17 1.10 -10.94
C LEU A 111 -2.03 -0.40 -11.21
N TYR A 112 -2.68 -1.26 -10.42
CA TYR A 112 -2.57 -2.70 -10.55
C TYR A 112 -3.62 -3.25 -11.51
N PRO A 113 -3.32 -4.33 -12.26
CA PRO A 113 -4.29 -4.95 -13.17
C PRO A 113 -5.58 -5.39 -12.47
N VAL A 114 -5.47 -5.79 -11.21
CA VAL A 114 -6.59 -6.17 -10.33
C VAL A 114 -6.30 -5.59 -8.94
N ALA A 115 -7.25 -4.87 -8.36
CA ALA A 115 -7.07 -4.16 -7.10
C ALA A 115 -6.66 -5.09 -5.93
N GLU A 116 -7.15 -6.32 -5.92
CA GLU A 116 -6.88 -7.33 -4.90
C GLU A 116 -5.42 -7.84 -4.92
N MET A 117 -4.67 -7.60 -6.02
CA MET A 117 -3.23 -7.90 -6.09
C MET A 117 -2.43 -7.03 -5.11
N ARG A 118 -2.93 -5.82 -4.82
CA ARG A 118 -2.32 -4.93 -3.83
C ARG A 118 -3.02 -5.07 -2.48
N PHE A 119 -2.51 -5.99 -1.66
CA PHE A 119 -3.04 -6.19 -0.31
C PHE A 119 -2.91 -4.90 0.52
N MET A 120 -4.03 -4.48 1.12
CA MET A 120 -4.13 -3.31 1.99
C MET A 120 -4.89 -3.69 3.25
N VAL A 121 -4.31 -3.46 4.41
CA VAL A 121 -4.94 -3.71 5.71
C VAL A 121 -5.69 -2.46 6.16
N ASP A 122 -5.04 -1.33 6.09
CA ASP A 122 -5.37 -0.02 6.62
C ASP A 122 -5.63 0.98 5.49
N MET A 123 -6.53 1.90 5.75
CA MET A 123 -6.79 3.07 4.91
C MET A 123 -6.08 4.27 5.56
N ASP A 124 -4.94 4.64 5.01
CA ASP A 124 -4.18 5.80 5.46
C ASP A 124 -4.86 7.09 4.96
N ILE A 125 -5.29 7.95 5.85
CA ILE A 125 -5.96 9.21 5.52
C ILE A 125 -5.30 10.36 6.28
N LEU A 126 -4.75 11.31 5.54
CA LEU A 126 -4.21 12.55 6.11
C LEU A 126 -5.31 13.60 6.15
N VAL A 127 -5.47 14.22 7.30
CA VAL A 127 -6.33 15.40 7.50
C VAL A 127 -5.52 16.55 8.12
N LYS A 128 -6.02 17.77 8.04
CA LYS A 128 -5.39 18.89 8.73
C LYS A 128 -5.47 18.70 10.25
N LYS A 129 -4.46 19.17 10.97
CA LYS A 129 -4.32 18.96 12.42
C LYS A 129 -5.56 19.45 13.20
N GLU A 130 -6.13 20.57 12.78
CA GLU A 130 -7.34 21.16 13.36
C GLU A 130 -8.60 20.31 13.16
N ASP A 131 -8.63 19.46 12.14
CA ASP A 131 -9.80 18.65 11.78
C ASP A 131 -9.76 17.22 12.32
N VAL A 132 -8.65 16.79 12.90
CA VAL A 132 -8.44 15.39 13.36
C VAL A 132 -9.57 14.91 14.28
N LEU A 133 -9.93 15.70 15.30
CA LEU A 133 -10.96 15.31 16.27
C LEU A 133 -12.37 15.30 15.64
N ARG A 134 -12.62 16.17 14.65
CA ARG A 134 -13.88 16.17 13.89
C ARG A 134 -14.00 14.94 13.00
N ALA A 135 -12.92 14.62 12.30
CA ALA A 135 -12.83 13.44 11.44
C ALA A 135 -12.98 12.15 12.27
N GLU A 136 -12.27 12.05 13.40
CA GLU A 136 -12.40 10.92 14.31
C GLU A 136 -13.84 10.75 14.83
N LYS A 137 -14.50 11.84 15.23
CA LYS A 137 -15.88 11.81 15.70
C LYS A 137 -16.82 11.21 14.64
N LEU A 138 -16.71 11.66 13.38
CA LEU A 138 -17.53 11.13 12.28
C LEU A 138 -17.31 9.63 12.06
N LEU A 139 -16.06 9.16 12.14
CA LEU A 139 -15.75 7.73 12.02
C LEU A 139 -16.26 6.93 13.23
N THR A 140 -16.19 7.50 14.44
CA THR A 140 -16.74 6.86 15.64
C THR A 140 -18.27 6.75 15.56
N GLU A 141 -18.96 7.77 15.09
CA GLU A 141 -20.41 7.74 14.82
C GLU A 141 -20.77 6.73 13.72
N ARG A 142 -19.85 6.44 12.81
CA ARG A 142 -19.96 5.40 11.78
C ARG A 142 -19.77 3.98 12.32
N GLY A 143 -19.32 3.83 13.55
CA GLY A 143 -19.13 2.54 14.23
C GLY A 143 -17.67 2.10 14.36
N PHE A 144 -16.71 2.99 14.07
CA PHE A 144 -15.31 2.74 14.38
C PHE A 144 -15.03 2.93 15.88
N SER A 145 -14.14 2.13 16.42
CA SER A 145 -13.57 2.29 17.76
C SER A 145 -12.09 2.66 17.68
N ARG A 146 -11.67 3.58 18.54
CA ARG A 146 -10.25 3.94 18.66
C ARG A 146 -9.48 2.80 19.29
N GLU A 147 -8.44 2.30 18.59
CA GLU A 147 -7.51 1.30 19.11
C GLU A 147 -6.24 1.96 19.68
N MET A 148 -5.72 2.98 18.98
CA MET A 148 -4.47 3.65 19.36
C MET A 148 -4.50 5.13 18.99
N ASN A 149 -3.75 5.93 19.78
CA ASN A 149 -3.38 7.31 19.44
C ASN A 149 -1.94 7.54 19.91
N ASN A 150 -1.04 7.82 18.98
CA ASN A 150 0.39 8.07 19.26
C ASN A 150 0.79 9.53 19.03
N GLY A 151 -0.20 10.43 18.82
CA GLY A 151 0.01 11.86 18.55
C GLY A 151 0.23 12.20 17.08
N LYS A 152 0.77 11.29 16.28
CA LYS A 152 0.88 11.39 14.82
C LYS A 152 -0.34 10.79 14.14
N ASP A 153 -0.76 9.62 14.60
CA ASP A 153 -1.82 8.82 14.01
C ASP A 153 -2.86 8.43 15.05
N ILE A 154 -4.13 8.37 14.63
CA ILE A 154 -5.20 7.70 15.37
C ILE A 154 -5.61 6.48 14.57
N VAL A 155 -5.45 5.29 15.16
CA VAL A 155 -5.89 4.03 14.57
C VAL A 155 -7.33 3.75 15.00
N LEU A 156 -8.20 3.62 14.02
CA LEU A 156 -9.63 3.36 14.18
C LEU A 156 -9.98 2.03 13.51
N ILE A 157 -10.69 1.16 14.20
CA ILE A 157 -11.08 -0.16 13.69
C ILE A 157 -12.60 -0.34 13.66
N ASN A 158 -13.07 -0.99 12.59
CA ASN A 158 -14.44 -1.49 12.48
C ASN A 158 -14.39 -2.90 11.84
N PRO A 159 -14.34 -3.97 12.67
CA PRO A 159 -14.22 -5.35 12.21
C PRO A 159 -15.34 -5.75 11.25
N PRO A 160 -15.12 -6.71 10.36
CA PRO A 160 -13.91 -7.57 10.28
C PRO A 160 -12.79 -7.04 9.36
N PHE A 161 -13.01 -5.98 8.56
CA PHE A 161 -12.10 -5.64 7.47
C PHE A 161 -11.61 -4.19 7.46
N LEU A 162 -12.17 -3.33 8.31
CA LEU A 162 -11.91 -1.91 8.22
C LEU A 162 -10.96 -1.45 9.32
N THR A 163 -9.86 -0.88 8.91
CA THR A 163 -8.93 -0.10 9.74
C THR A 163 -8.68 1.22 9.02
N VAL A 164 -8.82 2.33 9.72
CA VAL A 164 -8.45 3.67 9.26
C VAL A 164 -7.31 4.18 10.13
N GLU A 165 -6.22 4.57 9.50
CA GLU A 165 -5.16 5.34 10.13
C GLU A 165 -5.34 6.82 9.77
N LEU A 166 -5.85 7.57 10.74
CA LEU A 166 -6.10 9.00 10.58
C LEU A 166 -4.85 9.78 10.98
N HIS A 167 -4.11 10.25 9.98
CA HIS A 167 -2.86 10.99 10.15
C HIS A 167 -3.12 12.49 10.25
N ASN A 168 -2.39 13.18 11.14
CA ASN A 168 -2.31 14.64 11.14
C ASN A 168 -0.97 15.16 10.60
N MET A 169 0.01 14.29 10.47
CA MET A 169 1.31 14.52 9.84
C MET A 169 1.85 13.23 9.25
N LEU A 170 2.71 13.31 8.26
CA LEU A 170 3.30 12.14 7.60
C LEU A 170 4.54 11.63 8.34
N PHE A 171 5.34 12.54 8.87
CA PHE A 171 6.53 12.25 9.66
C PHE A 171 6.56 13.15 10.91
N ILE A 172 7.08 12.62 12.03
CA ILE A 172 7.20 13.37 13.28
C ILE A 172 8.29 14.46 13.17
N GLU A 173 8.21 15.50 14.00
CA GLU A 173 9.12 16.65 13.97
C GLU A 173 10.62 16.30 14.12
N SER A 174 10.93 15.21 14.79
CA SER A 174 12.31 14.71 14.92
C SER A 174 12.83 13.94 13.70
N ASP A 175 11.96 13.68 12.71
CA ASP A 175 12.34 13.00 11.48
C ASP A 175 12.82 14.00 10.43
N SER A 176 13.96 13.71 9.79
CA SER A 176 14.54 14.57 8.74
C SER A 176 13.60 14.83 7.56
N ARG A 177 12.61 13.97 7.35
CA ARG A 177 11.61 14.07 6.29
C ARG A 177 10.45 15.01 6.65
N HIS A 178 10.32 15.40 7.92
CA HIS A 178 9.22 16.21 8.42
C HIS A 178 9.03 17.50 7.61
N ASP A 179 10.09 18.29 7.48
CA ASP A 179 10.04 19.61 6.83
C ASP A 179 9.54 19.54 5.39
N TYR A 180 10.00 18.54 4.64
CA TYR A 180 9.53 18.33 3.26
C TYR A 180 8.03 18.03 3.21
N PHE A 181 7.56 17.14 4.07
CA PHE A 181 6.17 16.69 4.05
C PHE A 181 5.21 17.59 4.83
N THR A 182 5.70 18.51 5.66
CA THR A 182 4.86 19.55 6.29
C THR A 182 4.18 20.42 5.23
N ASP A 183 4.85 20.68 4.12
CA ASP A 183 4.32 21.47 3.01
C ASP A 183 3.54 20.65 1.97
N VAL A 184 3.23 19.37 2.25
CA VAL A 184 2.53 18.48 1.30
C VAL A 184 1.19 19.07 0.86
N TRP A 185 0.45 19.73 1.75
CA TRP A 185 -0.82 20.37 1.43
C TRP A 185 -0.70 21.53 0.43
N LYS A 186 0.43 22.25 0.42
CA LYS A 186 0.68 23.35 -0.53
C LYS A 186 0.91 22.84 -1.95
N ARG A 187 1.43 21.62 -2.08
CA ARG A 187 1.71 20.96 -3.38
C ARG A 187 0.60 20.04 -3.83
N ALA A 188 -0.34 19.71 -2.93
CA ALA A 188 -1.41 18.77 -3.18
C ALA A 188 -2.33 19.24 -4.31
N VAL A 189 -2.84 18.29 -5.08
CA VAL A 189 -3.78 18.50 -6.18
C VAL A 189 -5.18 18.19 -5.70
N LYS A 190 -6.11 19.12 -5.86
CA LYS A 190 -7.52 18.91 -5.56
C LYS A 190 -8.13 17.94 -6.57
N CYS A 191 -8.78 16.87 -6.09
CA CYS A 191 -9.40 15.83 -6.93
C CYS A 191 -10.88 15.55 -6.58
N GLY A 192 -11.39 16.19 -5.53
CA GLY A 192 -12.80 16.16 -5.13
C GLY A 192 -13.17 17.45 -4.42
N GLU A 193 -14.36 17.53 -3.82
CA GLU A 193 -14.84 18.76 -3.17
C GLU A 193 -13.92 19.15 -2.01
N HIS A 194 -13.57 18.20 -1.15
CA HIS A 194 -12.62 18.33 -0.05
C HIS A 194 -11.51 17.26 -0.13
N GLU A 195 -11.44 16.51 -1.22
CA GLU A 195 -10.43 15.48 -1.44
C GLU A 195 -9.24 16.03 -2.23
N TYR A 196 -8.05 15.75 -1.72
CA TYR A 196 -6.77 16.09 -2.32
C TYR A 196 -5.93 14.83 -2.53
N LYS A 197 -4.94 14.91 -3.39
CA LYS A 197 -3.93 13.86 -3.60
C LYS A 197 -2.55 14.49 -3.70
N MET A 198 -1.54 13.73 -3.36
CA MET A 198 -0.15 14.09 -3.65
C MET A 198 0.05 14.23 -5.17
N THR A 199 1.00 15.07 -5.58
CA THR A 199 1.56 14.97 -6.94
C THR A 199 2.18 13.59 -7.14
N ASP A 200 2.31 13.14 -8.39
CA ASP A 200 2.95 11.83 -8.65
C ASP A 200 4.40 11.80 -8.15
N ASN A 201 5.11 12.92 -8.20
CA ASN A 201 6.45 13.07 -7.63
C ASN A 201 6.47 12.95 -6.10
N ASP A 202 5.60 13.66 -5.40
CA ASP A 202 5.50 13.57 -3.94
C ASP A 202 5.07 12.17 -3.48
N LEU A 203 4.15 11.53 -4.21
CA LEU A 203 3.73 10.16 -3.95
C LEU A 203 4.89 9.18 -4.12
N TYR A 204 5.69 9.34 -5.17
CA TYR A 204 6.88 8.52 -5.41
C TYR A 204 7.90 8.66 -4.27
N ILE A 205 8.22 9.91 -3.89
CA ILE A 205 9.13 10.21 -2.77
C ILE A 205 8.60 9.61 -1.46
N TYR A 206 7.28 9.72 -1.22
CA TYR A 206 6.65 9.17 -0.03
C TYR A 206 6.73 7.64 0.04
N VAL A 207 6.46 6.95 -1.08
CA VAL A 207 6.58 5.49 -1.16
C VAL A 207 8.02 5.04 -0.96
N MET A 208 8.99 5.75 -1.54
CA MET A 208 10.43 5.49 -1.33
C MET A 208 10.86 5.68 0.13
N ALA A 209 10.42 6.78 0.76
CA ALA A 209 10.72 7.08 2.15
C ALA A 209 10.15 6.01 3.09
N HIS A 210 8.93 5.56 2.81
CA HIS A 210 8.27 4.50 3.58
C HIS A 210 8.93 3.11 3.36
N LEU A 211 9.37 2.81 2.14
CA LEU A 211 10.15 1.59 1.86
C LEU A 211 11.46 1.58 2.66
N ALA A 212 12.16 2.72 2.73
CA ALA A 212 13.41 2.84 3.48
C ALA A 212 13.20 2.62 4.98
N GLU A 213 12.08 3.10 5.54
CA GLU A 213 11.67 2.87 6.93
C GLU A 213 11.47 1.38 7.22
N HIS A 214 10.64 0.71 6.44
CA HIS A 214 10.44 -0.74 6.56
C HIS A 214 11.72 -1.56 6.42
N TYR A 215 12.64 -1.12 5.58
CA TYR A 215 13.91 -1.81 5.39
C TYR A 215 14.78 -1.73 6.64
N LYS A 216 14.78 -0.60 7.35
CA LYS A 216 15.49 -0.42 8.64
C LYS A 216 14.89 -1.31 9.74
N ASP A 217 13.56 -1.49 9.75
CA ASP A 217 12.82 -2.21 10.79
C ASP A 217 12.80 -3.74 10.63
N GLY A 218 13.55 -4.29 9.70
CA GLY A 218 13.73 -5.75 9.59
C GLY A 218 13.32 -6.38 8.27
N GLY A 219 13.11 -5.63 7.24
CA GLY A 219 13.00 -6.11 5.88
C GLY A 219 11.80 -5.59 5.10
N ALA A 220 12.06 -5.26 3.83
CA ALA A 220 11.01 -4.87 2.89
C ALA A 220 10.25 -6.10 2.37
N CYS A 221 8.91 -6.05 2.42
CA CYS A 221 8.08 -6.99 1.69
C CYS A 221 7.95 -6.57 0.21
N PHE A 222 7.39 -7.43 -0.63
CA PHE A 222 7.18 -7.15 -2.06
C PHE A 222 6.34 -5.89 -2.32
N ARG A 223 5.36 -5.58 -1.46
CA ARG A 223 4.37 -4.52 -1.71
C ARG A 223 4.98 -3.16 -2.06
N PRO A 224 5.87 -2.54 -1.26
CA PRO A 224 6.45 -1.24 -1.63
C PRO A 224 7.28 -1.30 -2.92
N THR A 225 7.98 -2.41 -3.15
CA THR A 225 8.75 -2.61 -4.39
C THR A 225 7.83 -2.71 -5.60
N MET A 226 6.70 -3.42 -5.49
CA MET A 226 5.68 -3.47 -6.53
C MET A 226 5.06 -2.10 -6.79
N ASP A 227 4.78 -1.31 -5.75
CA ASP A 227 4.25 0.05 -5.88
C ASP A 227 5.19 0.94 -6.68
N ILE A 228 6.50 0.93 -6.37
CA ILE A 228 7.52 1.67 -7.11
C ILE A 228 7.63 1.18 -8.55
N PHE A 229 7.59 -0.14 -8.76
CA PHE A 229 7.61 -0.73 -10.10
C PHE A 229 6.43 -0.25 -10.95
N MET A 230 5.21 -0.25 -10.37
CA MET A 230 4.00 0.20 -11.07
C MET A 230 4.01 1.71 -11.35
N LEU A 231 4.48 2.52 -10.41
CA LEU A 231 4.67 3.96 -10.60
C LEU A 231 5.65 4.22 -11.75
N ASN A 232 6.83 3.59 -11.75
CA ASN A 232 7.81 3.73 -12.82
C ASN A 232 7.24 3.32 -14.19
N ARG A 233 6.45 2.24 -14.23
CA ARG A 233 5.91 1.73 -15.48
C ARG A 233 4.81 2.60 -16.07
N LEU A 234 3.88 3.07 -15.22
CA LEU A 234 2.64 3.71 -15.66
C LEU A 234 2.68 5.23 -15.58
N LYS A 235 3.65 5.78 -14.88
CA LYS A 235 3.77 7.22 -14.59
C LYS A 235 5.13 7.81 -14.96
N SER A 236 5.98 7.06 -15.70
CA SER A 236 7.34 7.51 -16.03
C SER A 236 7.38 8.84 -16.79
N GLU A 237 6.36 9.13 -17.60
CA GLU A 237 6.29 10.38 -18.37
C GLU A 237 5.85 11.57 -17.51
N GLU A 238 5.10 11.33 -16.42
CA GLU A 238 4.67 12.34 -15.46
C GLU A 238 5.67 12.56 -14.32
N LEU A 239 6.64 11.64 -14.13
CA LEU A 239 7.63 11.70 -13.07
C LEU A 239 8.86 12.53 -13.47
N ASP A 240 9.16 13.56 -12.68
CA ASP A 240 10.43 14.29 -12.75
C ASP A 240 11.49 13.58 -11.88
N PHE A 241 12.24 12.67 -12.49
CA PHE A 241 13.29 11.92 -11.79
C PHE A 241 14.43 12.79 -11.28
N THR A 242 14.68 13.97 -11.87
CA THR A 242 15.66 14.92 -11.37
C THR A 242 15.18 15.53 -10.06
N TYR A 243 13.93 16.02 -10.04
CA TYR A 243 13.30 16.52 -8.82
C TYR A 243 13.24 15.45 -7.72
N ILE A 244 12.83 14.22 -8.07
CA ILE A 244 12.73 13.10 -7.12
C ILE A 244 14.11 12.79 -6.53
N ALA A 245 15.16 12.68 -7.35
CA ALA A 245 16.51 12.36 -6.89
C ALA A 245 17.07 13.45 -5.98
N VAL A 246 16.91 14.72 -6.33
CA VAL A 246 17.35 15.86 -5.51
C VAL A 246 16.60 15.86 -4.17
N SER A 247 15.28 15.79 -4.20
CA SER A 247 14.44 15.80 -2.99
C SER A 247 14.78 14.63 -2.07
N TYR A 248 14.88 13.41 -2.63
CA TYR A 248 15.20 12.22 -1.84
C TYR A 248 16.63 12.25 -1.26
N THR A 249 17.59 12.83 -1.97
CA THR A 249 18.96 13.01 -1.47
C THR A 249 18.99 13.98 -0.29
N HIS A 250 18.24 15.09 -0.36
CA HIS A 250 18.12 16.02 0.75
C HIS A 250 17.49 15.35 1.99
N LEU A 251 16.44 14.56 1.81
CA LEU A 251 15.82 13.81 2.90
C LEU A 251 16.81 12.85 3.60
N ARG A 252 17.73 12.21 2.85
CA ARG A 252 18.75 11.31 3.40
C ARG A 252 19.96 12.03 4.01
N ALA A 253 20.34 13.18 3.49
CA ALA A 253 21.52 13.92 4.00
C ALA A 253 21.36 14.31 5.49
N HIS A 254 20.15 14.61 5.92
CA HIS A 254 19.82 14.89 7.31
C HIS A 254 19.86 13.65 8.23
N GLU A 255 19.68 12.43 7.69
CA GLU A 255 19.80 11.17 8.47
C GLU A 255 21.24 10.89 8.88
N THR A 256 22.24 11.29 8.09
CA THR A 256 23.67 11.04 8.36
C THR A 256 24.31 12.06 9.27
N SER A 257 23.65 13.18 9.54
CA SER A 257 24.17 14.27 10.38
C SER A 257 23.75 14.14 11.86
N ALA A 258 22.93 13.15 12.19
CA ALA A 258 22.39 12.92 13.55
C ALA A 258 23.11 11.79 14.33
N HIS A 259 24.33 11.38 13.90
CA HIS A 259 25.17 10.39 14.59
C HIS A 259 26.50 10.98 15.00
#